data_22ec262e415e0c20c5fcc37ffb30c1c7
#
_entry.id   22ec262e415e0c20c5fcc37ffb30c1c7
#
_cell.length_a   1.000
_cell.length_b   1.000
_cell.length_c   1.000
_cell.angle_alpha   90.00
_cell.angle_beta   90.00
_cell.angle_gamma   90.00
#
_symmetry.space_group_name_H-M   'P 1'
#
loop_
_entity.id
_entity.type
_entity.pdbx_description
1 polymer ?
#
loop_
_entity_poly.entity_id
_entity_poly.type
_entity_poly.pdbx_seq_one_letter_code
_entity_poly.pdbx_strand_id
1 'polypeptide(L)'
;SPSGRKLRTTLICVQFVVSIVLIIGACFVQIQNSYMRNFSLGFDKDQVAIVELNETMYNKHHDTYVNRLKENPGIEDVAFAMEKVGSKDGYNTNGGSYKGKDFQYFIIIASSNFLRVMGIPVIEGRDFSKADELSDHVSYIFNRTAMEGLDMQVGDAFDSYSSGHLIGFSDDVKFTSLRGGEDNIAFLVGNFGYSLPISYIRLKAGSDIHAVVGHIQETMRELDPSYPFNIEFYDEIFNHLYRKEENLRDLVTVFSLLAIIISLVGVFGLVVFETQYRRKEIG
;
A
#
# COMPACT_ATOMS: atom_id res chain seq x y z
N SER A 1 -29.10 18.18 49.47
CA SER A 1 -30.42 17.58 49.15
C SER A 1 -30.22 16.23 48.47
N PRO A 2 -31.09 15.24 48.68
CA PRO A 2 -31.00 13.91 48.04
C PRO A 2 -30.94 13.98 46.51
N SER A 3 -31.55 14.99 45.91
CA SER A 3 -31.58 15.27 44.47
C SER A 3 -30.19 15.63 43.91
N GLY A 4 -29.40 16.44 44.62
CA GLY A 4 -28.06 16.81 44.18
C GLY A 4 -27.06 15.63 44.22
N ARG A 5 -27.24 14.69 45.14
CA ARG A 5 -26.42 13.48 45.23
C ARG A 5 -26.70 12.52 44.06
N LYS A 6 -27.97 12.32 43.72
CA LYS A 6 -28.39 11.49 42.59
C LYS A 6 -27.84 12.05 41.26
N LEU A 7 -27.99 13.37 41.04
CA LEU A 7 -27.49 14.01 39.82
C LEU A 7 -25.98 13.82 39.67
N ARG A 8 -25.20 14.02 40.74
CA ARG A 8 -23.74 13.85 40.72
C ARG A 8 -23.34 12.40 40.43
N THR A 9 -23.98 11.43 41.13
CA THR A 9 -23.70 10.01 40.86
C THR A 9 -24.00 9.63 39.41
N THR A 10 -25.12 10.12 38.87
CA THR A 10 -25.47 9.88 37.45
C THR A 10 -24.44 10.47 36.52
N LEU A 11 -23.98 11.70 36.74
CA LEU A 11 -22.94 12.34 35.90
C LEU A 11 -21.64 11.54 35.94
N ILE A 12 -21.21 11.05 37.09
CA ILE A 12 -20.00 10.23 37.20
C ILE A 12 -20.17 8.89 36.50
N CYS A 13 -21.32 8.23 36.64
CA CYS A 13 -21.60 6.99 35.91
C CYS A 13 -21.52 7.22 34.38
N VAL A 14 -22.13 8.29 33.86
CA VAL A 14 -22.08 8.63 32.47
C VAL A 14 -20.62 8.88 32.03
N GLN A 15 -19.85 9.62 32.83
CA GLN A 15 -18.43 9.89 32.56
C GLN A 15 -17.62 8.61 32.52
N PHE A 16 -17.84 7.65 33.42
CA PHE A 16 -17.17 6.35 33.38
C PHE A 16 -17.51 5.57 32.12
N VAL A 17 -18.80 5.53 31.75
CA VAL A 17 -19.25 4.85 30.54
C VAL A 17 -18.54 5.44 29.31
N VAL A 18 -18.54 6.75 29.18
CA VAL A 18 -17.86 7.44 28.05
C VAL A 18 -16.36 7.13 28.03
N SER A 19 -15.69 7.18 29.19
CA SER A 19 -14.27 6.87 29.31
C SER A 19 -13.95 5.44 28.92
N ILE A 20 -14.74 4.47 29.38
CA ILE A 20 -14.57 3.06 29.03
C ILE A 20 -14.74 2.85 27.52
N VAL A 21 -15.76 3.45 26.92
CA VAL A 21 -16.00 3.37 25.46
C VAL A 21 -14.81 3.95 24.68
N LEU A 22 -14.27 5.10 25.11
CA LEU A 22 -13.12 5.72 24.48
C LEU A 22 -11.85 4.88 24.61
N ILE A 23 -11.61 4.27 25.78
CA ILE A 23 -10.47 3.37 26.02
C ILE A 23 -10.56 2.14 25.12
N ILE A 24 -11.73 1.49 25.07
CA ILE A 24 -11.96 0.33 24.21
C ILE A 24 -11.75 0.72 22.75
N GLY A 25 -12.29 1.86 22.32
CA GLY A 25 -12.10 2.40 20.97
C GLY A 25 -10.62 2.63 20.64
N ALA A 26 -9.86 3.25 21.55
CA ALA A 26 -8.44 3.48 21.39
C ALA A 26 -7.63 2.18 21.26
N CYS A 27 -7.92 1.19 22.14
CA CYS A 27 -7.29 -0.12 22.07
C CYS A 27 -7.59 -0.81 20.74
N PHE A 28 -8.82 -0.74 20.26
CA PHE A 28 -9.21 -1.36 19.00
C PHE A 28 -8.49 -0.71 17.81
N VAL A 29 -8.44 0.62 17.76
CA VAL A 29 -7.72 1.37 16.73
C VAL A 29 -6.23 1.05 16.77
N GLN A 30 -5.64 0.92 17.98
CA GLN A 30 -4.23 0.56 18.13
C GLN A 30 -3.91 -0.85 17.61
N ILE A 31 -4.78 -1.83 17.93
CA ILE A 31 -4.64 -3.22 17.46
C ILE A 31 -4.78 -3.26 15.94
N GLN A 32 -5.79 -2.59 15.39
CA GLN A 32 -6.02 -2.53 13.95
C GLN A 32 -4.85 -1.88 13.21
N ASN A 33 -4.31 -0.79 13.74
CA ASN A 33 -3.16 -0.12 13.14
C ASN A 33 -1.88 -0.98 13.19
N SER A 34 -1.65 -1.69 14.31
CA SER A 34 -0.56 -2.65 14.43
C SER A 34 -0.70 -3.80 13.42
N TYR A 35 -1.92 -4.30 13.23
CA TYR A 35 -2.21 -5.31 12.21
C TYR A 35 -1.87 -4.80 10.81
N MET A 36 -2.33 -3.59 10.45
CA MET A 36 -2.07 -3.00 9.14
C MET A 36 -0.57 -2.79 8.86
N ARG A 37 0.21 -2.37 9.87
CA ARG A 37 1.66 -2.17 9.73
C ARG A 37 2.44 -3.47 9.54
N ASN A 38 1.99 -4.54 10.18
CA ASN A 38 2.67 -5.85 10.16
C ASN A 38 2.11 -6.78 9.08
N PHE A 39 1.12 -6.31 8.32
CA PHE A 39 0.52 -7.10 7.26
C PHE A 39 1.52 -7.28 6.11
N SER A 40 1.71 -8.52 5.68
CA SER A 40 2.50 -8.81 4.48
C SER A 40 1.76 -8.31 3.25
N LEU A 41 2.36 -7.37 2.54
CA LEU A 41 1.78 -6.80 1.33
C LEU A 41 1.90 -7.70 0.12
N GLY A 42 2.62 -8.84 0.25
CA GLY A 42 2.91 -9.74 -0.85
C GLY A 42 4.00 -9.24 -1.80
N PHE A 43 4.60 -8.09 -1.51
CA PHE A 43 5.71 -7.52 -2.27
C PHE A 43 6.64 -6.73 -1.36
N ASP A 44 7.85 -6.47 -1.85
CA ASP A 44 8.87 -5.72 -1.13
C ASP A 44 8.85 -4.25 -1.58
N LYS A 45 8.26 -3.40 -0.74
CA LYS A 45 8.15 -1.95 -0.98
C LYS A 45 9.41 -1.18 -0.60
N ASP A 46 10.24 -1.78 0.24
CA ASP A 46 11.42 -1.11 0.77
C ASP A 46 12.50 -1.00 -0.31
N GLN A 47 13.24 0.10 -0.30
CA GLN A 47 14.36 0.32 -1.21
C GLN A 47 13.99 0.30 -2.72
N VAL A 48 12.79 0.74 -3.07
CA VAL A 48 12.41 1.01 -4.44
C VAL A 48 12.23 2.51 -4.65
N ALA A 49 13.04 3.09 -5.52
CA ALA A 49 12.85 4.46 -5.99
C ALA A 49 12.01 4.47 -7.27
N ILE A 50 11.16 5.48 -7.40
CA ILE A 50 10.30 5.67 -8.56
C ILE A 50 10.68 6.97 -9.25
N VAL A 51 10.82 6.89 -10.57
CA VAL A 51 11.03 8.04 -11.45
C VAL A 51 10.04 7.96 -12.59
N GLU A 52 9.31 9.02 -12.83
CA GLU A 52 8.46 9.14 -14.01
C GLU A 52 9.30 9.64 -15.18
N LEU A 53 9.24 8.94 -16.31
CA LEU A 53 9.92 9.27 -17.54
C LEU A 53 8.95 9.90 -18.53
N ASN A 54 9.42 10.82 -19.35
CA ASN A 54 8.65 11.25 -20.50
C ASN A 54 8.73 10.22 -21.64
N GLU A 55 7.83 10.37 -22.61
CA GLU A 55 7.75 9.48 -23.76
C GLU A 55 9.06 9.43 -24.58
N THR A 56 9.76 10.55 -24.68
CA THR A 56 11.06 10.61 -25.39
C THR A 56 12.13 9.82 -24.65
N MET A 57 12.20 9.94 -23.34
CA MET A 57 13.14 9.19 -22.50
C MET A 57 12.88 7.69 -22.63
N TYR A 58 11.63 7.27 -22.52
CA TYR A 58 11.28 5.86 -22.64
C TYR A 58 11.57 5.32 -24.05
N ASN A 59 11.09 5.98 -25.11
CA ASN A 59 11.17 5.43 -26.47
C ASN A 59 12.55 5.53 -27.09
N LYS A 60 13.35 6.56 -26.75
CA LYS A 60 14.66 6.79 -27.39
C LYS A 60 15.85 6.45 -26.50
N HIS A 61 15.70 6.56 -25.20
CA HIS A 61 16.81 6.45 -24.25
C HIS A 61 16.67 5.31 -23.25
N HIS A 62 15.66 4.44 -23.39
CA HIS A 62 15.36 3.36 -22.46
C HIS A 62 16.58 2.52 -22.10
N ASP A 63 17.25 1.94 -23.10
CA ASP A 63 18.39 1.06 -22.85
C ASP A 63 19.59 1.83 -22.27
N THR A 64 19.81 3.06 -22.73
CA THR A 64 20.87 3.92 -22.19
C THR A 64 20.59 4.26 -20.73
N TYR A 65 19.35 4.61 -20.40
CA TYR A 65 18.90 4.90 -19.05
C TYR A 65 19.13 3.70 -18.11
N VAL A 66 18.67 2.51 -18.49
CA VAL A 66 18.85 1.30 -17.69
C VAL A 66 20.33 0.97 -17.49
N ASN A 67 21.13 1.03 -18.57
CA ASN A 67 22.55 0.73 -18.51
C ASN A 67 23.31 1.72 -17.62
N ARG A 68 23.03 3.02 -17.76
CA ARG A 68 23.66 4.05 -16.91
C ARG A 68 23.30 3.87 -15.43
N LEU A 69 22.04 3.62 -15.13
CA LEU A 69 21.63 3.37 -13.74
C LEU A 69 22.37 2.17 -13.14
N LYS A 70 22.51 1.08 -13.90
CA LYS A 70 23.18 -0.14 -13.45
C LYS A 70 24.71 0.00 -13.31
N GLU A 71 25.33 1.08 -13.77
CA GLU A 71 26.72 1.40 -13.46
C GLU A 71 26.94 1.67 -11.96
N ASN A 72 25.89 2.11 -11.25
CA ASN A 72 25.96 2.26 -9.79
C ASN A 72 25.77 0.89 -9.10
N PRO A 73 26.76 0.40 -8.34
CA PRO A 73 26.66 -0.91 -7.69
C PRO A 73 25.57 -1.01 -6.63
N GLY A 74 25.03 0.12 -6.16
CA GLY A 74 23.89 0.18 -5.22
C GLY A 74 22.53 -0.07 -5.88
N ILE A 75 22.46 -0.07 -7.23
CA ILE A 75 21.23 -0.41 -7.96
C ILE A 75 21.26 -1.89 -8.33
N GLU A 76 20.17 -2.59 -8.02
CA GLU A 76 20.03 -4.01 -8.31
C GLU A 76 19.44 -4.25 -9.69
N ASP A 77 18.26 -3.67 -9.94
CA ASP A 77 17.55 -3.78 -11.22
C ASP A 77 16.60 -2.60 -11.43
N VAL A 78 16.11 -2.44 -12.67
CA VAL A 78 15.19 -1.39 -13.08
C VAL A 78 14.05 -2.03 -13.87
N ALA A 79 12.82 -1.84 -13.44
CA ALA A 79 11.61 -2.26 -14.13
C ALA A 79 10.74 -1.07 -14.49
N PHE A 80 9.78 -1.29 -15.37
CA PHE A 80 8.87 -0.25 -15.83
C PHE A 80 7.42 -0.71 -15.71
N ALA A 81 6.52 0.25 -15.48
CA ALA A 81 5.09 0.01 -15.55
C ALA A 81 4.38 1.19 -16.22
N MET A 82 3.18 0.94 -16.69
CA MET A 82 2.34 1.98 -17.29
C MET A 82 1.89 2.99 -16.27
N GLU A 83 1.63 2.55 -15.05
CA GLU A 83 1.07 3.36 -13.98
C GLU A 83 1.86 3.21 -12.68
N LYS A 84 1.74 4.24 -11.84
CA LYS A 84 2.34 4.25 -10.52
C LYS A 84 1.49 3.43 -9.56
N VAL A 85 1.87 2.15 -9.42
CA VAL A 85 1.18 1.20 -8.58
C VAL A 85 1.18 1.68 -7.11
N GLY A 86 0.02 1.63 -6.44
CA GLY A 86 -0.11 2.11 -5.06
C GLY A 86 -0.50 3.58 -4.92
N SER A 87 -0.61 4.34 -6.02
CA SER A 87 -1.17 5.67 -6.00
C SER A 87 -2.70 5.64 -6.08
N LYS A 88 -3.37 6.74 -5.68
CA LYS A 88 -4.85 6.83 -5.75
C LYS A 88 -5.41 6.67 -7.16
N ASP A 89 -4.61 7.04 -8.16
CA ASP A 89 -5.01 7.08 -9.56
C ASP A 89 -4.34 5.95 -10.38
N GLY A 90 -3.63 5.03 -9.70
CA GLY A 90 -2.74 4.06 -10.33
C GLY A 90 -3.33 2.68 -10.60
N TYR A 91 -4.66 2.58 -10.78
CA TYR A 91 -5.29 1.30 -11.10
C TYR A 91 -6.32 1.45 -12.20
N ASN A 92 -6.06 0.79 -13.33
CA ASN A 92 -7.09 0.53 -14.31
C ASN A 92 -7.83 -0.76 -13.94
N THR A 93 -9.14 -0.65 -13.81
CA THR A 93 -10.02 -1.80 -13.61
C THR A 93 -10.59 -2.22 -14.96
N ASN A 94 -10.53 -3.49 -15.27
CA ASN A 94 -11.17 -4.04 -16.45
C ASN A 94 -12.19 -5.12 -16.07
N GLY A 95 -13.21 -5.28 -16.90
CA GLY A 95 -14.15 -6.41 -16.84
C GLY A 95 -13.68 -7.52 -17.74
N GLY A 96 -13.78 -8.76 -17.28
CA GLY A 96 -13.51 -9.96 -18.07
C GLY A 96 -14.55 -11.03 -17.85
N SER A 97 -14.61 -11.98 -18.77
CA SER A 97 -15.39 -13.19 -18.60
C SER A 97 -14.48 -14.40 -18.75
N TYR A 98 -14.58 -15.33 -17.82
CA TYR A 98 -13.80 -16.57 -17.84
C TYR A 98 -14.70 -17.75 -17.51
N LYS A 99 -14.74 -18.74 -18.41
CA LYS A 99 -15.63 -19.92 -18.31
C LYS A 99 -17.08 -19.55 -18.01
N GLY A 100 -17.56 -18.40 -18.58
CA GLY A 100 -18.95 -17.92 -18.42
C GLY A 100 -19.23 -17.18 -17.11
N LYS A 101 -18.21 -16.88 -16.30
CA LYS A 101 -18.30 -16.05 -15.10
C LYS A 101 -17.71 -14.68 -15.41
N ASP A 102 -18.50 -13.63 -15.23
CA ASP A 102 -18.05 -12.24 -15.35
C ASP A 102 -17.38 -11.81 -14.06
N PHE A 103 -16.26 -11.10 -14.17
CA PHE A 103 -15.50 -10.60 -13.02
C PHE A 103 -14.79 -9.29 -13.36
N GLN A 104 -14.37 -8.58 -12.34
CA GLN A 104 -13.52 -7.39 -12.45
C GLN A 104 -12.14 -7.69 -11.93
N TYR A 105 -11.13 -7.06 -12.51
CA TYR A 105 -9.74 -7.18 -12.09
C TYR A 105 -8.97 -5.91 -12.34
N PHE A 106 -7.95 -5.67 -11.51
CA PHE A 106 -6.98 -4.60 -11.71
C PHE A 106 -5.94 -5.03 -12.72
N ILE A 107 -5.58 -4.12 -13.62
CA ILE A 107 -4.54 -4.34 -14.63
C ILE A 107 -3.27 -3.62 -14.24
N ILE A 108 -2.14 -4.32 -14.31
CA ILE A 108 -0.81 -3.76 -14.19
C ILE A 108 -0.02 -4.17 -15.43
N ILE A 109 0.18 -3.22 -16.34
CA ILE A 109 1.01 -3.43 -17.52
C ILE A 109 2.43 -3.02 -17.19
N ALA A 110 3.37 -3.96 -17.34
CA ALA A 110 4.73 -3.77 -16.89
C ALA A 110 5.77 -4.45 -17.79
N SER A 111 7.05 -4.15 -17.54
CA SER A 111 8.18 -4.87 -18.13
C SER A 111 8.30 -6.29 -17.56
N SER A 112 8.95 -7.17 -18.29
CA SER A 112 9.06 -8.59 -17.94
C SER A 112 9.76 -8.89 -16.60
N ASN A 113 10.54 -7.95 -16.09
CA ASN A 113 11.24 -8.09 -14.82
C ASN A 113 10.52 -7.43 -13.62
N PHE A 114 9.32 -6.89 -13.83
CA PHE A 114 8.60 -6.11 -12.81
C PHE A 114 8.30 -6.93 -11.54
N LEU A 115 7.80 -8.16 -11.68
CA LEU A 115 7.50 -9.01 -10.52
C LEU A 115 8.74 -9.25 -9.68
N ARG A 116 9.88 -9.54 -10.32
CA ARG A 116 11.16 -9.74 -9.66
C ARG A 116 11.65 -8.47 -8.96
N VAL A 117 11.57 -7.30 -9.61
CA VAL A 117 11.97 -6.01 -9.04
C VAL A 117 11.11 -5.64 -7.83
N MET A 118 9.83 -5.99 -7.85
CA MET A 118 8.91 -5.75 -6.75
C MET A 118 8.91 -6.88 -5.69
N GLY A 119 9.67 -7.96 -5.90
CA GLY A 119 9.71 -9.08 -4.97
C GLY A 119 8.40 -9.88 -4.90
N ILE A 120 7.64 -9.91 -5.98
CA ILE A 120 6.36 -10.64 -6.08
C ILE A 120 6.63 -12.06 -6.54
N PRO A 121 6.39 -13.08 -5.70
CA PRO A 121 6.66 -14.46 -6.07
C PRO A 121 5.61 -15.00 -7.06
N VAL A 122 6.07 -15.70 -8.08
CA VAL A 122 5.22 -16.57 -8.92
C VAL A 122 5.07 -17.90 -8.22
N ILE A 123 3.83 -18.30 -7.95
CA ILE A 123 3.49 -19.50 -7.16
C ILE A 123 3.15 -20.71 -8.02
N GLU A 124 2.74 -20.48 -9.28
CA GLU A 124 2.43 -21.52 -10.25
C GLU A 124 2.75 -21.03 -11.67
N GLY A 125 3.18 -21.95 -12.55
CA GLY A 125 3.58 -21.60 -13.92
C GLY A 125 4.98 -21.02 -13.99
N ARG A 126 5.17 -19.97 -14.80
CA ARG A 126 6.45 -19.30 -14.98
C ARG A 126 6.30 -17.78 -14.86
N ASP A 127 7.41 -17.10 -14.51
CA ASP A 127 7.52 -15.65 -14.57
C ASP A 127 7.61 -15.17 -16.03
N PHE A 128 7.43 -13.88 -16.22
CA PHE A 128 7.63 -13.21 -17.51
C PHE A 128 9.10 -13.29 -17.97
N SER A 129 9.26 -13.24 -19.25
CA SER A 129 10.55 -13.21 -19.92
C SER A 129 10.60 -12.10 -20.96
N LYS A 130 11.79 -11.75 -21.42
CA LYS A 130 11.98 -10.76 -22.50
C LYS A 130 11.28 -11.17 -23.82
N ALA A 131 11.08 -12.47 -24.04
CA ALA A 131 10.33 -12.97 -25.19
C ALA A 131 8.84 -12.58 -25.14
N ASP A 132 8.27 -12.47 -23.93
CA ASP A 132 6.87 -12.08 -23.76
C ASP A 132 6.65 -10.60 -24.16
N GLU A 133 7.63 -9.72 -23.97
CA GLU A 133 7.55 -8.32 -24.41
C GLU A 133 7.51 -8.15 -25.93
N LEU A 134 8.06 -9.11 -26.64
CA LEU A 134 8.17 -9.10 -28.12
C LEU A 134 7.07 -9.92 -28.79
N SER A 135 6.23 -10.58 -28.00
CA SER A 135 5.15 -11.45 -28.48
C SER A 135 3.98 -10.64 -29.02
N ASP A 136 3.34 -11.15 -30.08
CA ASP A 136 2.08 -10.62 -30.60
C ASP A 136 0.89 -10.94 -29.68
N HIS A 137 1.06 -11.88 -28.75
CA HIS A 137 0.07 -12.25 -27.75
C HIS A 137 0.50 -11.79 -26.37
N VAL A 138 -0.46 -11.30 -25.59
CA VAL A 138 -0.21 -10.86 -24.22
C VAL A 138 -0.05 -12.05 -23.30
N SER A 139 0.99 -12.02 -22.47
CA SER A 139 1.17 -12.95 -21.37
C SER A 139 0.52 -12.39 -20.11
N TYR A 140 -0.32 -13.19 -19.45
CA TYR A 140 -1.03 -12.86 -18.24
C TYR A 140 -0.50 -13.66 -17.05
N ILE A 141 -0.26 -12.98 -15.92
CA ILE A 141 -0.10 -13.60 -14.61
C ILE A 141 -1.16 -13.00 -13.70
N PHE A 142 -2.10 -13.83 -13.24
CA PHE A 142 -3.08 -13.43 -12.25
C PHE A 142 -2.59 -13.73 -10.83
N ASN A 143 -3.18 -13.10 -9.83
CA ASN A 143 -2.91 -13.41 -8.44
C ASN A 143 -3.67 -14.66 -7.97
N ARG A 144 -3.29 -15.18 -6.79
CA ARG A 144 -3.91 -16.36 -6.14
C ARG A 144 -5.43 -16.21 -6.00
N THR A 145 -5.90 -15.05 -5.56
CA THR A 145 -7.34 -14.76 -5.39
C THR A 145 -8.12 -14.99 -6.69
N ALA A 146 -7.62 -14.52 -7.82
CA ALA A 146 -8.26 -14.75 -9.13
C ALA A 146 -8.18 -16.23 -9.54
N MET A 147 -7.02 -16.87 -9.33
CA MET A 147 -6.81 -18.28 -9.64
C MET A 147 -7.85 -19.17 -8.94
N GLU A 148 -7.97 -19.03 -7.62
CA GLU A 148 -8.87 -19.86 -6.80
C GLU A 148 -10.35 -19.49 -7.01
N GLY A 149 -10.67 -18.21 -7.08
CA GLY A 149 -12.05 -17.71 -7.23
C GLY A 149 -12.70 -18.09 -8.56
N LEU A 150 -11.90 -18.19 -9.61
CA LEU A 150 -12.35 -18.46 -10.98
C LEU A 150 -11.95 -19.85 -11.50
N ASP A 151 -11.20 -20.64 -10.75
CA ASP A 151 -10.65 -21.93 -11.19
C ASP A 151 -9.86 -21.78 -12.51
N MET A 152 -8.92 -20.80 -12.51
CA MET A 152 -8.04 -20.53 -13.64
C MET A 152 -6.87 -21.50 -13.69
N GLN A 153 -6.39 -21.83 -14.90
CA GLN A 153 -5.28 -22.75 -15.11
C GLN A 153 -4.21 -22.15 -16.02
N VAL A 154 -2.96 -22.52 -15.77
CA VAL A 154 -1.85 -22.14 -16.65
C VAL A 154 -2.07 -22.73 -18.03
N GLY A 155 -1.87 -21.91 -19.07
CA GLY A 155 -2.08 -22.29 -20.48
C GLY A 155 -3.46 -21.92 -21.03
N ASP A 156 -4.42 -21.55 -20.18
CA ASP A 156 -5.73 -21.11 -20.64
C ASP A 156 -5.63 -19.82 -21.48
N ALA A 157 -6.39 -19.77 -22.54
CA ALA A 157 -6.57 -18.54 -23.31
C ALA A 157 -7.40 -17.53 -22.52
N PHE A 158 -7.01 -16.29 -22.57
CA PHE A 158 -7.72 -15.19 -21.94
C PHE A 158 -7.83 -14.01 -22.92
N ASP A 159 -9.06 -13.61 -23.17
CA ASP A 159 -9.40 -12.55 -24.14
C ASP A 159 -10.29 -11.52 -23.46
N SER A 160 -9.68 -10.47 -22.94
CA SER A 160 -10.38 -9.38 -22.28
C SER A 160 -9.76 -8.03 -22.63
N TYR A 161 -8.71 -7.59 -21.94
CA TYR A 161 -7.97 -6.37 -22.30
C TYR A 161 -7.26 -6.53 -23.65
N SER A 162 -6.64 -7.67 -23.86
CA SER A 162 -6.03 -8.10 -25.14
C SER A 162 -5.98 -9.62 -25.18
N SER A 163 -5.99 -10.19 -26.39
CA SER A 163 -5.89 -11.65 -26.56
C SER A 163 -4.54 -12.18 -26.11
N GLY A 164 -4.55 -13.20 -25.29
CA GLY A 164 -3.34 -13.78 -24.74
C GLY A 164 -3.55 -15.07 -23.98
N HIS A 165 -2.57 -15.45 -23.17
CA HIS A 165 -2.55 -16.70 -22.42
C HIS A 165 -2.15 -16.47 -20.96
N LEU A 166 -2.71 -17.28 -20.07
CA LEU A 166 -2.28 -17.38 -18.68
C LEU A 166 -0.97 -18.17 -18.62
N ILE A 167 0.12 -17.54 -18.21
CA ILE A 167 1.43 -18.19 -18.14
C ILE A 167 1.83 -18.57 -16.72
N GLY A 168 1.15 -18.03 -15.72
CA GLY A 168 1.42 -18.29 -14.31
C GLY A 168 0.47 -17.56 -13.39
N PHE A 169 0.68 -17.79 -12.10
CA PHE A 169 -0.02 -17.12 -11.02
C PHE A 169 0.97 -16.59 -9.99
N SER A 170 0.74 -15.38 -9.50
CA SER A 170 1.51 -14.77 -8.41
C SER A 170 0.83 -15.02 -7.06
N ASP A 171 1.57 -14.83 -5.98
CA ASP A 171 0.95 -14.67 -4.68
C ASP A 171 0.10 -13.39 -4.63
N ASP A 172 -0.79 -13.28 -3.64
CA ASP A 172 -1.61 -12.10 -3.48
C ASP A 172 -0.78 -10.90 -3.06
N VAL A 173 -1.08 -9.76 -3.68
CA VAL A 173 -0.43 -8.49 -3.41
C VAL A 173 -1.46 -7.44 -3.04
N LYS A 174 -1.13 -6.56 -2.11
CA LYS A 174 -1.97 -5.46 -1.67
C LYS A 174 -1.34 -4.13 -2.03
N PHE A 175 -1.65 -3.64 -3.20
CA PHE A 175 -1.23 -2.31 -3.64
C PHE A 175 -2.19 -1.20 -3.20
N THR A 176 -3.41 -1.56 -2.78
CA THR A 176 -4.43 -0.64 -2.28
C THR A 176 -4.53 -0.67 -0.76
N SER A 177 -5.37 0.19 -0.20
CA SER A 177 -5.69 0.14 1.24
C SER A 177 -6.26 -1.23 1.63
N LEU A 178 -5.82 -1.77 2.77
CA LEU A 178 -6.32 -3.03 3.36
C LEU A 178 -7.82 -3.01 3.72
N ARG A 179 -8.52 -1.91 3.49
CA ARG A 179 -9.98 -1.79 3.68
C ARG A 179 -10.80 -2.43 2.56
N GLY A 180 -10.20 -2.63 1.38
CA GLY A 180 -10.80 -3.40 0.29
C GLY A 180 -10.76 -4.89 0.54
N GLY A 181 -11.64 -5.64 -0.12
CA GLY A 181 -11.58 -7.11 -0.13
C GLY A 181 -10.31 -7.63 -0.83
N GLU A 182 -10.27 -8.90 -1.07
CA GLU A 182 -9.29 -9.51 -1.96
C GLU A 182 -9.64 -9.14 -3.40
N ASP A 183 -8.70 -8.47 -4.07
CA ASP A 183 -8.92 -7.99 -5.43
C ASP A 183 -8.27 -8.95 -6.42
N ASN A 184 -8.95 -9.21 -7.53
CA ASN A 184 -8.33 -9.89 -8.65
C ASN A 184 -7.33 -8.94 -9.32
N ILE A 185 -6.10 -9.37 -9.46
CA ILE A 185 -5.03 -8.57 -10.08
C ILE A 185 -4.43 -9.37 -11.23
N ALA A 186 -4.26 -8.71 -12.37
CA ALA A 186 -3.57 -9.25 -13.53
C ALA A 186 -2.35 -8.39 -13.87
N PHE A 187 -1.19 -9.03 -13.92
CA PHE A 187 0.02 -8.47 -14.51
C PHE A 187 0.06 -8.85 -15.98
N LEU A 188 0.35 -7.89 -16.83
CA LEU A 188 0.36 -8.04 -18.27
C LEU A 188 1.70 -7.63 -18.85
N VAL A 189 2.24 -8.49 -19.69
CA VAL A 189 3.43 -8.21 -20.50
C VAL A 189 3.14 -8.55 -21.96
N GLY A 190 3.49 -7.64 -22.86
CA GLY A 190 3.28 -7.81 -24.29
C GLY A 190 3.73 -6.59 -25.08
N ASN A 191 3.65 -6.69 -26.39
CA ASN A 191 3.93 -5.57 -27.30
C ASN A 191 2.67 -4.72 -27.49
N PHE A 192 2.46 -3.74 -26.60
CA PHE A 192 1.28 -2.87 -26.64
C PHE A 192 1.44 -1.63 -27.53
N GLY A 193 2.66 -1.34 -28.01
CA GLY A 193 2.94 -0.18 -28.85
C GLY A 193 2.91 1.18 -28.12
N TYR A 194 2.87 1.20 -26.80
CA TYR A 194 2.95 2.40 -25.97
C TYR A 194 4.04 2.30 -24.90
N SER A 195 4.43 3.45 -24.36
CA SER A 195 5.49 3.54 -23.36
C SER A 195 5.02 3.13 -21.97
N LEU A 196 5.96 2.64 -21.15
CA LEU A 196 5.78 2.37 -19.73
C LEU A 196 6.55 3.46 -18.94
N PRO A 197 5.92 4.60 -18.65
CA PRO A 197 6.65 5.78 -18.21
C PRO A 197 7.15 5.71 -16.76
N ILE A 198 6.65 4.79 -15.95
CA ILE A 198 7.02 4.71 -14.54
C ILE A 198 8.17 3.73 -14.37
N SER A 199 9.34 4.26 -14.02
CA SER A 199 10.54 3.49 -13.71
C SER A 199 10.59 3.13 -12.24
N TYR A 200 10.75 1.85 -11.93
CA TYR A 200 10.94 1.27 -10.60
C TYR A 200 12.38 0.81 -10.47
N ILE A 201 13.13 1.46 -9.61
CA ILE A 201 14.57 1.24 -9.42
C ILE A 201 14.76 0.53 -8.09
N ARG A 202 15.13 -0.74 -8.11
CA ARG A 202 15.45 -1.52 -6.91
C ARG A 202 16.86 -1.18 -6.45
N LEU A 203 16.98 -0.74 -5.20
CA LEU A 203 18.25 -0.52 -4.52
C LEU A 203 18.65 -1.79 -3.75
N LYS A 204 19.96 -2.07 -3.72
CA LYS A 204 20.48 -3.14 -2.86
C LYS A 204 20.42 -2.76 -1.40
N ALA A 205 20.17 -3.74 -0.54
CA ALA A 205 20.19 -3.55 0.90
C ALA A 205 21.54 -2.98 1.38
N GLY A 206 21.47 -1.92 2.19
CA GLY A 206 22.66 -1.28 2.75
C GLY A 206 23.44 -0.37 1.79
N SER A 207 22.91 -0.08 0.59
CA SER A 207 23.52 0.91 -0.30
C SER A 207 23.40 2.32 0.26
N ASP A 208 24.34 3.19 -0.12
CA ASP A 208 24.28 4.62 0.18
C ASP A 208 23.19 5.28 -0.67
N ILE A 209 22.04 5.55 -0.05
CA ILE A 209 20.87 6.14 -0.70
C ILE A 209 21.21 7.49 -1.31
N HIS A 210 22.03 8.33 -0.65
CA HIS A 210 22.41 9.64 -1.18
C HIS A 210 23.24 9.51 -2.46
N ALA A 211 24.19 8.58 -2.48
CA ALA A 211 24.99 8.31 -3.67
C ALA A 211 24.14 7.77 -4.82
N VAL A 212 23.18 6.87 -4.53
CA VAL A 212 22.28 6.32 -5.55
C VAL A 212 21.35 7.41 -6.09
N VAL A 213 20.73 8.22 -5.24
CA VAL A 213 19.86 9.34 -5.65
C VAL A 213 20.64 10.34 -6.51
N GLY A 214 21.87 10.69 -6.09
CA GLY A 214 22.75 11.57 -6.89
C GLY A 214 23.02 11.00 -8.27
N HIS A 215 23.30 9.70 -8.38
CA HIS A 215 23.53 9.01 -9.65
C HIS A 215 22.27 8.99 -10.55
N ILE A 216 21.08 8.74 -9.97
CA ILE A 216 19.81 8.83 -10.73
C ILE A 216 19.61 10.24 -11.26
N GLN A 217 19.84 11.27 -10.42
CA GLN A 217 19.71 12.67 -10.84
C GLN A 217 20.68 13.05 -11.96
N GLU A 218 21.92 12.61 -11.88
CA GLU A 218 22.93 12.85 -12.92
C GLU A 218 22.53 12.18 -14.22
N THR A 219 22.14 10.91 -14.19
CA THR A 219 21.66 10.15 -15.35
C THR A 219 20.47 10.84 -16.03
N MET A 220 19.48 11.30 -15.24
CA MET A 220 18.33 12.01 -15.79
C MET A 220 18.72 13.33 -16.47
N ARG A 221 19.62 14.11 -15.85
CA ARG A 221 20.09 15.39 -16.42
C ARG A 221 20.94 15.21 -17.67
N GLU A 222 21.72 14.14 -17.75
CA GLU A 222 22.51 13.83 -18.94
C GLU A 222 21.63 13.47 -20.14
N LEU A 223 20.56 12.70 -19.90
CA LEU A 223 19.69 12.19 -20.96
C LEU A 223 18.63 13.20 -21.40
N ASP A 224 18.07 13.97 -20.47
CA ASP A 224 17.14 15.06 -20.77
C ASP A 224 17.28 16.21 -19.74
N PRO A 225 18.19 17.17 -20.00
CA PRO A 225 18.42 18.30 -19.10
C PRO A 225 17.21 19.20 -18.89
N SER A 226 16.23 19.16 -19.78
CA SER A 226 15.05 20.04 -19.77
C SER A 226 13.84 19.41 -19.06
N TYR A 227 13.86 18.11 -18.82
CA TYR A 227 12.75 17.41 -18.22
C TYR A 227 12.77 17.54 -16.68
N PRO A 228 11.73 18.13 -16.08
CA PRO A 228 11.60 18.15 -14.64
C PRO A 228 11.20 16.76 -14.15
N PHE A 229 12.05 16.15 -13.34
CA PHE A 229 11.79 14.85 -12.77
C PHE A 229 11.73 14.92 -11.23
N ASN A 230 11.02 13.99 -10.63
CA ASN A 230 10.98 13.76 -9.19
C ASN A 230 11.40 12.33 -8.89
N ILE A 231 12.15 12.14 -7.82
CA ILE A 231 12.49 10.81 -7.29
C ILE A 231 11.66 10.62 -6.03
N GLU A 232 10.80 9.62 -6.04
CA GLU A 232 9.98 9.26 -4.89
C GLU A 232 10.38 7.87 -4.41
N PHE A 233 10.31 7.62 -3.10
CA PHE A 233 10.48 6.27 -2.59
C PHE A 233 9.12 5.61 -2.43
N TYR A 234 9.05 4.34 -2.83
CA TYR A 234 7.79 3.61 -2.87
C TYR A 234 7.14 3.43 -1.48
N ASP A 235 7.95 3.26 -0.44
CA ASP A 235 7.50 3.22 0.95
C ASP A 235 6.83 4.53 1.39
N GLU A 236 7.32 5.69 0.93
CA GLU A 236 6.69 6.99 1.21
C GLU A 236 5.32 7.11 0.54
N ILE A 237 5.20 6.66 -0.72
CA ILE A 237 3.93 6.64 -1.45
C ILE A 237 2.92 5.78 -0.70
N PHE A 238 3.36 4.60 -0.28
CA PHE A 238 2.53 3.67 0.46
C PHE A 238 2.13 4.21 1.84
N ASN A 239 3.05 4.86 2.56
CA ASN A 239 2.77 5.49 3.84
C ASN A 239 1.74 6.63 3.73
N HIS A 240 1.69 7.34 2.60
CA HIS A 240 0.66 8.36 2.35
C HIS A 240 -0.77 7.80 2.33
N LEU A 241 -0.95 6.54 1.92
CA LEU A 241 -2.26 5.88 1.94
C LEU A 241 -2.80 5.71 3.37
N TYR A 242 -1.91 5.55 4.36
CA TYR A 242 -2.27 5.30 5.76
C TYR A 242 -2.20 6.52 6.68
N ARG A 243 -1.75 7.68 6.19
CA ARG A 243 -1.65 8.91 7.02
C ARG A 243 -2.98 9.34 7.65
N LYS A 244 -4.10 9.10 6.97
CA LYS A 244 -5.42 9.45 7.53
C LYS A 244 -5.75 8.57 8.74
N GLU A 245 -5.41 7.30 8.68
CA GLU A 245 -5.59 6.32 9.76
C GLU A 245 -4.67 6.63 10.93
N GLU A 246 -3.43 7.03 10.68
CA GLU A 246 -2.49 7.45 11.72
C GLU A 246 -2.97 8.70 12.43
N ASN A 247 -3.42 9.71 11.70
CA ASN A 247 -3.98 10.93 12.28
C ASN A 247 -5.22 10.63 13.13
N LEU A 248 -6.11 9.74 12.67
CA LEU A 248 -7.27 9.31 13.44
C LEU A 248 -6.87 8.59 14.73
N ARG A 249 -5.89 7.68 14.66
CA ARG A 249 -5.31 7.00 15.83
C ARG A 249 -4.80 8.00 16.87
N ASP A 250 -4.01 8.98 16.43
CA ASP A 250 -3.40 9.97 17.32
C ASP A 250 -4.47 10.81 18.00
N LEU A 251 -5.48 11.26 17.26
CA LEU A 251 -6.64 11.96 17.82
C LEU A 251 -7.37 11.10 18.87
N VAL A 252 -7.73 9.86 18.53
CA VAL A 252 -8.41 8.96 19.45
C VAL A 252 -7.58 8.70 20.70
N THR A 253 -6.26 8.55 20.57
CA THR A 253 -5.35 8.34 21.69
C THR A 253 -5.32 9.55 22.62
N VAL A 254 -5.21 10.77 22.08
CA VAL A 254 -5.22 12.01 22.87
C VAL A 254 -6.54 12.19 23.61
N PHE A 255 -7.67 12.01 22.93
CA PHE A 255 -8.99 12.12 23.56
C PHE A 255 -9.23 11.05 24.63
N SER A 256 -8.73 9.82 24.43
CA SER A 256 -8.80 8.76 25.42
C SER A 256 -7.99 9.09 26.67
N LEU A 257 -6.80 9.65 26.52
CA LEU A 257 -5.96 10.09 27.63
C LEU A 257 -6.64 11.21 28.43
N LEU A 258 -7.20 12.20 27.73
CA LEU A 258 -7.97 13.28 28.37
C LEU A 258 -9.17 12.73 29.14
N ALA A 259 -9.93 11.79 28.57
CA ALA A 259 -11.06 11.15 29.23
C ALA A 259 -10.66 10.41 30.51
N ILE A 260 -9.51 9.72 30.50
CA ILE A 260 -8.96 9.05 31.69
C ILE A 260 -8.64 10.08 32.78
N ILE A 261 -7.95 11.16 32.45
CA ILE A 261 -7.59 12.22 33.40
C ILE A 261 -8.85 12.82 34.03
N ILE A 262 -9.85 13.18 33.21
CA ILE A 262 -11.13 13.75 33.69
C ILE A 262 -11.85 12.75 34.59
N SER A 263 -11.84 11.45 34.26
CA SER A 263 -12.45 10.41 35.09
C SER A 263 -11.77 10.29 36.46
N LEU A 264 -10.44 10.31 36.49
CA LEU A 264 -9.70 10.27 37.75
C LEU A 264 -9.98 11.49 38.63
N VAL A 265 -10.04 12.68 38.04
CA VAL A 265 -10.41 13.93 38.77
C VAL A 265 -11.84 13.82 39.30
N GLY A 266 -12.79 13.29 38.51
CA GLY A 266 -14.17 13.08 38.90
C GLY A 266 -14.32 12.11 40.12
N VAL A 267 -13.60 10.97 40.05
CA VAL A 267 -13.55 10.01 41.18
C VAL A 267 -12.93 10.62 42.41
N PHE A 268 -11.80 11.30 42.27
CA PHE A 268 -11.13 11.97 43.38
C PHE A 268 -12.06 13.00 44.06
N GLY A 269 -12.72 13.83 43.27
CA GLY A 269 -13.69 14.80 43.78
C GLY A 269 -14.86 14.15 44.54
N LEU A 270 -15.34 12.98 44.07
CA LEU A 270 -16.39 12.23 44.75
C LEU A 270 -15.90 11.70 46.11
N VAL A 271 -14.74 11.08 46.14
CA VAL A 271 -14.16 10.51 47.37
C VAL A 271 -13.94 11.59 48.42
N VAL A 272 -13.39 12.73 48.06
CA VAL A 272 -13.18 13.88 48.95
C VAL A 272 -14.51 14.38 49.50
N PHE A 273 -15.53 14.52 48.65
CA PHE A 273 -16.85 14.96 49.08
C PHE A 273 -17.55 13.97 50.00
N GLU A 274 -17.56 12.67 49.69
CA GLU A 274 -18.15 11.63 50.53
C GLU A 274 -17.46 11.59 51.90
N THR A 275 -16.14 11.73 51.94
CA THR A 275 -15.36 11.74 53.19
C THR A 275 -15.72 12.96 54.05
N GLN A 276 -15.88 14.15 53.47
CA GLN A 276 -16.29 15.34 54.19
C GLN A 276 -17.72 15.26 54.69
N TYR A 277 -18.61 14.64 53.93
CA TYR A 277 -20.01 14.47 54.35
C TYR A 277 -20.14 13.50 55.54
N ARG A 278 -19.45 12.36 55.50
CA ARG A 278 -19.42 11.39 56.62
C ARG A 278 -18.78 11.97 57.89
N ARG A 279 -17.78 12.84 57.75
CA ARG A 279 -17.19 13.53 58.92
C ARG A 279 -18.18 14.43 59.65
N LYS A 280 -19.15 15.02 58.92
CA LYS A 280 -20.21 15.86 59.51
C LYS A 280 -21.36 15.04 60.15
N GLU A 281 -21.51 13.76 59.81
CA GLU A 281 -22.52 12.88 60.41
C GLU A 281 -22.01 12.19 61.67
N ILE A 282 -20.70 12.11 61.91
CA ILE A 282 -20.08 11.40 63.03
C ILE A 282 -19.61 12.39 64.15
N GLY A 283 -19.52 13.68 63.88
CA GLY A 283 -19.22 14.74 64.84
C GLY A 283 -20.44 15.56 65.16
#